data_5f633ac27482bf5c3a62127c82c99bff
#
_entry.id   5f633ac27482bf5c3a62127c82c99bff
#
_cell.length_a   1.000
_cell.length_b   1.000
_cell.length_c   1.000
_cell.angle_alpha   90.00
_cell.angle_beta   90.00
_cell.angle_gamma   90.00
#
_symmetry.space_group_name_H-M   'P 1'
#
loop_
_entity.id
_entity.type
_entity.pdbx_description
1 polymer ?
#
loop_
_entity_poly.entity_id
_entity_poly.type
_entity_poly.pdbx_seq_one_letter_code
_entity_poly.pdbx_strand_id
1 'polypeptide(L)'
;MNEFIKLSERFPEENDIVYFHDGNGNIYRGFYILPYRAYPNSYFDPYKFAKWCVISGYGNWEETNIIPVDWSFICKTNTPEGDRIMRGHYIKKVY
;
A
#
# COMPACT_ATOMS: atom_id res chain seq x y z
N MET A 1 -19.08 5.70 -2.61
CA MET A 1 -17.97 5.15 -3.42
C MET A 1 -16.81 6.11 -3.41
N ASN A 2 -15.63 5.64 -3.07
CA ASN A 2 -14.46 6.49 -2.99
C ASN A 2 -13.91 6.76 -4.39
N GLU A 3 -13.52 7.99 -4.61
CA GLU A 3 -12.85 8.35 -5.85
C GLU A 3 -11.42 7.84 -5.84
N PHE A 4 -10.91 7.54 -7.02
CA PHE A 4 -9.51 7.19 -7.17
C PHE A 4 -8.69 8.44 -7.47
N ILE A 5 -7.60 8.59 -6.76
CA ILE A 5 -6.69 9.71 -6.87
C ILE A 5 -5.47 9.25 -7.65
N LYS A 6 -5.06 10.02 -8.65
CA LYS A 6 -3.88 9.68 -9.43
C LYS A 6 -2.62 9.83 -8.59
N LEU A 7 -1.73 8.87 -8.70
CA LEU A 7 -0.44 8.95 -8.01
C LEU A 7 0.39 10.14 -8.48
N SER A 8 0.19 10.58 -9.71
CA SER A 8 0.83 11.79 -10.21
C SER A 8 0.37 13.04 -9.47
N GLU A 9 -0.80 13.00 -8.84
CA GLU A 9 -1.30 14.11 -8.04
C GLU A 9 -0.84 14.01 -6.60
N ARG A 10 -0.96 12.81 -6.02
CA ARG A 10 -0.66 12.61 -4.60
C ARG A 10 -0.51 11.12 -4.31
N PHE A 11 0.48 10.79 -3.47
CA PHE A 11 0.61 9.44 -2.91
C PHE A 11 -0.27 9.32 -1.67
N PRO A 12 -0.75 8.11 -1.35
CA PRO A 12 -1.33 7.87 -0.04
C PRO A 12 -0.25 7.98 1.04
N GLU A 13 -0.65 8.07 2.29
CA GLU A 13 0.31 8.03 3.39
C GLU A 13 0.85 6.60 3.55
N GLU A 14 2.04 6.48 4.09
CA GLU A 14 2.74 5.19 4.15
C GLU A 14 1.97 4.11 4.90
N ASN A 15 1.15 4.49 5.88
CA ASN A 15 0.38 3.53 6.67
C ASN A 15 -1.04 3.31 6.16
N ASP A 16 -1.32 3.76 4.94
CA ASP A 16 -2.64 3.60 4.36
C ASP A 16 -2.75 2.27 3.63
N ILE A 17 -3.84 1.55 3.91
CA ILE A 17 -4.25 0.43 3.07
C ILE A 17 -5.21 0.99 2.04
N VAL A 18 -4.96 0.69 0.78
CA VAL A 18 -5.67 1.30 -0.34
C VAL A 18 -6.03 0.25 -1.38
N TYR A 19 -7.03 0.57 -2.20
CA TYR A 19 -7.17 -0.06 -3.51
C TYR A 19 -6.35 0.73 -4.50
N PHE A 20 -5.74 0.05 -5.45
CA PHE A 20 -5.01 0.74 -6.53
C PHE A 20 -5.14 -0.02 -7.83
N HIS A 21 -5.10 0.74 -8.93
CA HIS A 21 -5.11 0.17 -10.28
C HIS A 21 -3.70 0.16 -10.86
N ASP A 22 -3.44 -0.84 -11.71
CA ASP A 22 -2.27 -0.80 -12.58
C ASP A 22 -2.64 -0.14 -13.91
N GLY A 23 -1.68 -0.07 -14.82
CA GLY A 23 -1.91 0.55 -16.12
C GLY A 23 -2.86 -0.23 -17.04
N ASN A 24 -3.20 -1.46 -16.68
CA ASN A 24 -4.10 -2.32 -17.44
C ASN A 24 -5.51 -2.34 -16.87
N GLY A 25 -5.78 -1.56 -15.82
CA GLY A 25 -7.08 -1.52 -15.21
C GLY A 25 -7.36 -2.59 -14.18
N ASN A 26 -6.39 -3.43 -13.85
CA ASN A 26 -6.55 -4.40 -12.78
C ASN A 26 -6.54 -3.68 -11.44
N ILE A 27 -7.36 -4.16 -10.50
CA ILE A 27 -7.44 -3.56 -9.17
C ILE A 27 -6.84 -4.48 -8.13
N TYR A 28 -6.12 -3.88 -7.17
CA TYR A 28 -5.46 -4.58 -6.10
C TYR A 28 -5.74 -3.88 -4.78
N ARG A 29 -5.58 -4.61 -3.69
CA ARG A 29 -5.64 -4.04 -2.35
C ARG A 29 -4.26 -4.17 -1.74
N GLY A 30 -3.74 -3.09 -1.18
CA GLY A 30 -2.42 -3.16 -0.58
C GLY A 30 -1.93 -1.84 -0.03
N PHE A 31 -0.63 -1.71 0.05
CA PHE A 31 0.04 -0.54 0.61
C PHE A 31 1.44 -0.46 0.02
N TYR A 32 2.14 0.64 0.31
CA TYR A 32 3.52 0.76 -0.11
C TYR A 32 4.45 0.96 1.09
N ILE A 33 5.71 0.60 0.89
CA ILE A 33 6.77 0.76 1.88
C ILE A 33 7.84 1.64 1.27
N LEU A 34 8.32 2.61 2.04
CA LEU A 34 9.46 3.43 1.64
C LEU A 34 10.74 2.80 2.21
N PRO A 35 11.65 2.34 1.35
CA PRO A 35 12.84 1.63 1.82
C PRO A 35 13.84 2.50 2.57
N TYR A 36 13.80 3.81 2.36
CA TYR A 36 14.74 4.71 3.02
C TYR A 36 14.02 5.84 3.70
N ARG A 37 14.07 5.84 5.02
CA ARG A 37 13.55 6.94 5.82
C ARG A 37 14.63 7.86 6.32
N ALA A 38 15.87 7.43 6.21
CA ALA A 38 16.96 8.04 6.95
C ALA A 38 17.61 9.22 6.24
N TYR A 39 17.19 9.54 5.04
CA TYR A 39 17.85 10.60 4.27
C TYR A 39 16.93 11.80 4.09
N PRO A 40 17.05 12.80 4.94
CA PRO A 40 16.26 14.02 4.79
C PRO A 40 16.81 14.92 3.69
N ASN A 41 17.44 14.36 2.70
CA ASN A 41 18.06 15.11 1.62
C ASN A 41 17.01 15.59 0.63
N SER A 42 16.96 16.89 0.39
CA SER A 42 15.97 17.49 -0.48
C SER A 42 16.10 17.06 -1.95
N TYR A 43 17.21 16.49 -2.34
CA TYR A 43 17.41 15.99 -3.70
C TYR A 43 16.86 14.59 -3.91
N PHE A 44 16.46 13.94 -2.85
CA PHE A 44 16.03 12.56 -2.92
C PHE A 44 14.50 12.50 -2.85
N ASP A 45 13.90 11.86 -3.85
CA ASP A 45 12.47 11.62 -3.85
C ASP A 45 12.24 10.17 -3.40
N PRO A 46 11.83 9.96 -2.15
CA PRO A 46 11.67 8.59 -1.64
C PRO A 46 10.59 7.82 -2.37
N TYR A 47 9.60 8.50 -2.97
CA TYR A 47 8.51 7.82 -3.64
C TYR A 47 8.95 7.11 -4.92
N LYS A 48 10.09 7.48 -5.48
CA LYS A 48 10.63 6.75 -6.63
C LYS A 48 11.01 5.32 -6.27
N PHE A 49 11.25 5.05 -5.00
CA PHE A 49 11.69 3.75 -4.53
C PHE A 49 10.63 3.04 -3.70
N ALA A 50 9.41 3.54 -3.74
CA ALA A 50 8.32 2.90 -3.02
C ALA A 50 8.12 1.48 -3.52
N LYS A 51 7.99 0.55 -2.57
CA LYS A 51 7.69 -0.85 -2.86
C LYS A 51 6.22 -1.09 -2.61
N TRP A 52 5.49 -1.45 -3.63
CA TRP A 52 4.08 -1.73 -3.49
C TRP A 52 3.85 -3.17 -3.12
N CYS A 53 2.98 -3.38 -2.15
CA CYS A 53 2.67 -4.69 -1.63
C CYS A 53 1.19 -4.97 -1.85
N VAL A 54 0.86 -6.20 -2.23
CA VAL A 54 -0.52 -6.64 -2.42
C VAL A 54 -0.91 -7.53 -1.26
N ILE A 55 -2.10 -7.29 -0.72
CA ILE A 55 -2.68 -8.09 0.36
C ILE A 55 -3.68 -9.04 -0.26
N SER A 56 -3.45 -10.33 -0.06
CA SER A 56 -4.38 -11.37 -0.50
C SER A 56 -5.52 -11.55 0.50
N GLY A 57 -6.49 -12.40 0.15
CA GLY A 57 -7.71 -12.55 0.91
C GLY A 57 -7.55 -12.94 2.39
N TYR A 58 -6.42 -13.48 2.79
CA TYR A 58 -6.21 -13.93 4.18
C TYR A 58 -5.16 -13.12 4.91
N GLY A 59 -4.93 -11.89 4.48
CA GLY A 59 -3.96 -11.03 5.14
C GLY A 59 -2.51 -11.32 4.77
N ASN A 60 -2.26 -12.27 3.91
CA ASN A 60 -0.92 -12.47 3.37
C ASN A 60 -0.59 -11.32 2.44
N TRP A 61 0.61 -10.82 2.52
CA TRP A 61 1.04 -9.75 1.62
C TRP A 61 2.42 -10.04 1.09
N GLU A 62 2.70 -9.48 -0.09
CA GLU A 62 4.00 -9.64 -0.71
C GLU A 62 4.32 -8.42 -1.57
N GLU A 63 5.60 -8.15 -1.72
CA GLU A 63 6.05 -7.09 -2.61
C GLU A 63 5.79 -7.49 -4.06
N THR A 64 5.47 -6.50 -4.88
CA THR A 64 5.19 -6.73 -6.30
C THR A 64 5.95 -5.73 -7.15
N ASN A 65 5.99 -6.00 -8.44
CA ASN A 65 6.53 -5.07 -9.43
C ASN A 65 5.43 -4.30 -10.16
N ILE A 66 4.22 -4.32 -9.61
CA ILE A 66 3.10 -3.58 -10.18
C ILE A 66 3.40 -2.09 -10.08
N ILE A 67 3.11 -1.37 -11.16
CA ILE A 67 3.25 0.09 -11.20
C ILE A 67 1.84 0.68 -11.08
N PRO A 68 1.47 1.16 -9.90
CA PRO A 68 0.14 1.73 -9.71
C PRO A 68 -0.01 3.06 -10.44
N VAL A 69 -1.23 3.36 -10.87
CA VAL A 69 -1.53 4.64 -11.51
C VAL A 69 -2.46 5.50 -10.67
N ASP A 70 -3.32 4.89 -9.87
CA ASP A 70 -4.21 5.61 -8.98
C ASP A 70 -4.54 4.77 -7.75
N TRP A 71 -5.18 5.39 -6.77
CA TRP A 71 -5.48 4.71 -5.51
C TRP A 71 -6.73 5.29 -4.86
N SER A 72 -7.33 4.49 -3.99
CA SER A 72 -8.49 4.90 -3.19
C SER A 72 -8.31 4.37 -1.77
N PHE A 73 -8.52 5.23 -0.79
CA PHE A 73 -8.30 4.91 0.61
C PHE A 73 -9.28 3.86 1.13
N ILE A 74 -8.77 2.92 1.91
CA ILE A 74 -9.59 1.95 2.65
C ILE A 74 -9.54 2.28 4.14
N CYS A 75 -8.36 2.18 4.75
CA CYS A 75 -8.19 2.42 6.18
C CYS A 75 -6.70 2.53 6.48
N LYS A 76 -6.38 2.97 7.69
CA LYS A 76 -4.98 2.97 8.15
C LYS A 76 -4.66 1.63 8.81
N THR A 77 -3.39 1.23 8.73
CA THR A 77 -2.95 -0.04 9.30
C THR A 77 -3.13 -0.11 10.81
N ASN A 78 -3.05 1.02 11.49
CA ASN A 78 -3.15 1.08 12.95
C ASN A 78 -4.56 1.28 13.48
N THR A 79 -5.56 1.02 12.65
CA THR A 79 -6.97 1.05 13.06
C THR A 79 -7.47 -0.37 13.30
N PRO A 80 -8.62 -0.55 13.97
CA PRO A 80 -9.18 -1.89 14.12
C PRO A 80 -9.41 -2.62 12.81
N GLU A 81 -9.87 -1.90 11.78
CA GLU A 81 -10.07 -2.50 10.47
C GLU A 81 -8.76 -2.87 9.81
N GLY A 82 -7.78 -1.96 9.85
CA GLY A 82 -6.46 -2.23 9.30
C GLY A 82 -5.77 -3.36 10.01
N ASP A 83 -5.87 -3.39 11.32
CA ASP A 83 -5.32 -4.46 12.13
C ASP A 83 -5.93 -5.81 11.75
N ARG A 84 -7.23 -5.84 11.52
CA ARG A 84 -7.93 -7.07 11.12
C ARG A 84 -7.44 -7.56 9.75
N ILE A 85 -7.24 -6.66 8.82
CA ILE A 85 -6.75 -7.01 7.48
C ILE A 85 -5.34 -7.57 7.57
N MET A 86 -4.48 -6.95 8.37
CA MET A 86 -3.08 -7.36 8.47
C MET A 86 -2.89 -8.57 9.37
N ARG A 87 -3.71 -8.74 10.38
CA ARG A 87 -3.57 -9.81 11.36
C ARG A 87 -3.92 -11.20 10.85
N GLY A 88 -4.68 -11.28 9.78
CA GLY A 88 -4.97 -12.59 9.21
C GLY A 88 -3.68 -13.36 8.93
N HIS A 89 -2.63 -12.66 8.61
CA HIS A 89 -1.32 -13.24 8.38
C HIS A 89 -0.66 -13.73 9.68
N TYR A 90 -0.77 -12.94 10.75
CA TYR A 90 -0.16 -13.29 12.03
C TYR A 90 -0.84 -14.49 12.69
N ILE A 91 -2.13 -14.58 12.59
CA ILE A 91 -2.86 -15.69 13.18
C ILE A 91 -2.36 -17.01 12.62
N LYS A 92 -2.04 -17.03 11.34
CA LYS A 92 -1.50 -18.21 10.69
C LYS A 92 -0.10 -18.59 11.16
N LYS A 93 0.65 -17.64 11.66
CA LYS A 93 2.03 -17.87 12.09
C LYS A 93 2.14 -18.35 13.52
N VAL A 94 1.10 -18.26 14.27
CA VAL A 94 1.12 -18.62 15.69
C VAL A 94 1.08 -20.13 15.91
N TYR A 95 0.78 -20.88 14.90
CA TYR A 95 0.68 -22.33 15.01
C TYR A 95 1.98 -23.02 14.68
#